data_50c843a4fe9ef75e9dd5bd7205c3f6d0
#
_entry.id   50c843a4fe9ef75e9dd5bd7205c3f6d0
#
_cell.length_a   1.000
_cell.length_b   1.000
_cell.length_c   1.000
_cell.angle_alpha   90.00
_cell.angle_beta   90.00
_cell.angle_gamma   90.00
#
_symmetry.space_group_name_H-M   'P 1'
#
loop_
_entity.id
_entity.type
_entity.pdbx_description
1 polymer ?
#
loop_
_entity_poly.entity_id
_entity_poly.type
_entity_poly.pdbx_seq_one_letter_code
_entity_poly.pdbx_strand_id
1 'polypeptide(L)'
;MFRISKSVRINEAIRASELRVIGESGEQLGVMSKSDALVAAEKAGLDLVEISPAASPPVAKIIDWGKYQYQKMKELQRNKKNAKQSELKQMRLGLKIGQHDLDIKLKKIRSFLADGDKVRIQIFFRGREMAHQELGHELMKRIIETLEDETVVEQKPQMAGRNLSVTVRSK
;
A
#
# COMPACT_ATOMS: atom_id res chain seq x y z
N MET A 1 4.29 -15.73 7.69
CA MET A 1 4.86 -15.39 9.01
C MET A 1 5.46 -13.99 8.91
N PHE A 2 4.73 -12.94 9.32
CA PHE A 2 5.19 -11.55 9.21
C PHE A 2 6.17 -11.27 10.35
N ARG A 3 7.43 -11.06 10.01
CA ARG A 3 8.44 -10.59 10.97
C ARG A 3 8.21 -9.10 11.26
N ILE A 4 7.76 -8.77 12.46
CA ILE A 4 7.91 -7.41 13.01
C ILE A 4 9.40 -7.09 12.97
N SER A 5 9.73 -5.91 12.44
CA SER A 5 11.06 -5.51 12.01
C SER A 5 12.20 -6.10 12.84
N LYS A 6 13.25 -6.57 12.16
CA LYS A 6 14.50 -7.13 12.70
C LYS A 6 15.30 -6.19 13.66
N SER A 7 14.74 -5.07 14.10
CA SER A 7 15.48 -4.00 14.77
C SER A 7 15.01 -3.63 16.18
N VAL A 8 13.92 -4.22 16.70
CA VAL A 8 13.51 -3.94 18.09
C VAL A 8 14.36 -4.78 19.04
N ARG A 9 15.14 -4.10 19.89
CA ARG A 9 15.97 -4.74 20.89
C ARG A 9 15.24 -4.71 22.23
N ILE A 10 15.32 -5.81 22.95
CA ILE A 10 14.67 -5.99 24.24
C ILE A 10 15.70 -6.38 25.30
N ASN A 11 15.51 -5.92 26.52
CA ASN A 11 16.28 -6.28 27.72
C ASN A 11 17.79 -6.21 27.43
N GLU A 12 18.50 -7.30 27.63
CA GLU A 12 19.95 -7.39 27.45
C GLU A 12 20.43 -7.14 26.01
N ALA A 13 19.58 -7.30 25.00
CA ALA A 13 19.93 -7.05 23.62
C ALA A 13 20.08 -5.54 23.29
N ILE A 14 19.65 -4.65 24.17
CA ILE A 14 19.85 -3.19 24.05
C ILE A 14 21.34 -2.90 24.19
N ARG A 15 21.88 -2.12 23.23
CA ARG A 15 23.32 -1.83 23.16
C ARG A 15 23.72 -0.49 23.77
N ALA A 16 22.75 0.42 23.93
CA ALA A 16 23.00 1.74 24.48
C ALA A 16 23.36 1.66 25.96
N SER A 17 24.34 2.45 26.43
CA SER A 17 24.75 2.56 27.84
C SER A 17 23.78 3.42 28.66
N GLU A 18 23.17 4.44 28.01
CA GLU A 18 22.19 5.33 28.60
C GLU A 18 20.91 5.33 27.77
N LEU A 19 19.77 5.42 28.44
CA LEU A 19 18.44 5.34 27.87
C LEU A 19 17.52 6.37 28.48
N ARG A 20 16.67 6.98 27.66
CA ARG A 20 15.50 7.69 28.16
C ARG A 20 14.38 6.68 28.36
N VAL A 21 13.97 6.48 29.60
CA VAL A 21 13.03 5.43 29.97
C VAL A 21 11.64 6.00 30.19
N ILE A 22 10.64 5.33 29.59
CA ILE A 22 9.22 5.58 29.79
C ILE A 22 8.65 4.39 30.54
N GLY A 23 7.95 4.63 31.64
CA GLY A 23 7.30 3.61 32.45
C GLY A 23 6.08 2.99 31.78
N GLU A 24 5.45 2.02 32.44
CA GLU A 24 4.31 1.27 31.95
C GLU A 24 3.13 2.19 31.61
N SER A 25 2.78 3.11 32.51
CA SER A 25 1.65 4.05 32.37
C SER A 25 1.95 5.20 31.39
N GLY A 26 3.18 5.28 30.83
CA GLY A 26 3.59 6.34 29.93
C GLY A 26 4.29 7.53 30.61
N GLU A 27 4.52 7.46 31.90
CA GLU A 27 5.31 8.42 32.67
C GLU A 27 6.78 8.42 32.26
N GLN A 28 7.41 9.60 32.25
CA GLN A 28 8.83 9.71 31.92
C GLN A 28 9.66 9.49 33.18
N LEU A 29 10.40 8.38 33.24
CA LEU A 29 11.31 8.08 34.34
C LEU A 29 12.66 8.84 34.24
N GLY A 30 12.89 9.49 33.09
CA GLY A 30 14.10 10.27 32.85
C GLY A 30 15.16 9.50 32.05
N VAL A 31 16.40 10.05 32.09
CA VAL A 31 17.57 9.41 31.48
C VAL A 31 18.32 8.66 32.58
N MET A 32 18.59 7.39 32.33
CA MET A 32 19.27 6.52 33.30
C MET A 32 20.17 5.51 32.60
N SER A 33 21.03 4.83 33.35
CA SER A 33 21.86 3.78 32.80
C SER A 33 21.05 2.56 32.34
N LYS A 34 21.58 1.78 31.42
CA LYS A 34 20.96 0.52 30.99
C LYS A 34 20.69 -0.41 32.18
N SER A 35 21.63 -0.50 33.12
CA SER A 35 21.49 -1.34 34.32
C SER A 35 20.32 -0.92 35.21
N ASP A 36 20.16 0.37 35.45
CA ASP A 36 19.06 0.90 36.26
C ASP A 36 17.71 0.70 35.58
N ALA A 37 17.69 0.89 34.23
CA ALA A 37 16.50 0.66 33.42
C ALA A 37 16.05 -0.82 33.42
N LEU A 38 17.00 -1.77 33.39
CA LEU A 38 16.70 -3.20 33.49
C LEU A 38 16.16 -3.56 34.90
N VAL A 39 16.77 -3.03 35.97
CA VAL A 39 16.27 -3.23 37.33
C VAL A 39 14.85 -2.66 37.50
N ALA A 40 14.56 -1.50 36.87
CA ALA A 40 13.23 -0.91 36.90
C ALA A 40 12.21 -1.78 36.19
N ALA A 41 12.56 -2.35 35.01
CA ALA A 41 11.71 -3.25 34.26
C ALA A 41 11.45 -4.57 35.01
N GLU A 42 12.49 -5.15 35.63
CA GLU A 42 12.39 -6.38 36.44
C GLU A 42 11.48 -6.18 37.66
N LYS A 43 11.62 -5.06 38.37
CA LYS A 43 10.73 -4.69 39.50
C LYS A 43 9.26 -4.58 39.10
N ALA A 44 9.00 -4.14 37.88
CA ALA A 44 7.65 -4.07 37.30
C ALA A 44 7.16 -5.43 36.77
N GLY A 45 8.03 -6.45 36.67
CA GLY A 45 7.71 -7.74 36.04
C GLY A 45 7.46 -7.64 34.52
N LEU A 46 8.09 -6.66 33.87
CA LEU A 46 7.88 -6.30 32.47
C LEU A 46 9.20 -6.29 31.69
N ASP A 47 9.11 -6.14 30.37
CA ASP A 47 10.27 -6.05 29.51
C ASP A 47 10.69 -4.60 29.25
N LEU A 48 12.01 -4.37 29.14
CA LEU A 48 12.58 -3.11 28.66
C LEU A 48 12.70 -3.20 27.11
N VAL A 49 11.99 -2.36 26.38
CA VAL A 49 11.91 -2.40 24.92
C VAL A 49 12.43 -1.09 24.32
N GLU A 50 13.45 -1.17 23.47
CA GLU A 50 13.99 -0.02 22.74
C GLU A 50 13.05 0.37 21.60
N ILE A 51 12.26 1.46 21.79
CA ILE A 51 11.25 1.90 20.82
C ILE A 51 11.80 2.91 19.80
N SER A 52 12.83 3.67 20.15
CA SER A 52 13.47 4.66 19.28
C SER A 52 14.99 4.65 19.38
N PRO A 53 15.68 3.79 18.63
CA PRO A 53 17.14 3.65 18.68
C PRO A 53 17.88 4.84 18.06
N ALA A 54 17.23 5.65 17.22
CA ALA A 54 17.83 6.81 16.54
C ALA A 54 17.80 8.10 17.37
N ALA A 55 17.10 8.10 18.53
CA ALA A 55 17.08 9.26 19.42
C ALA A 55 18.40 9.37 20.21
N SER A 56 18.71 10.58 20.68
CA SER A 56 19.89 10.83 21.53
C SER A 56 19.44 11.48 22.85
N PRO A 57 19.47 10.75 23.98
CA PRO A 57 19.72 9.31 24.16
C PRO A 57 18.57 8.46 23.57
N PRO A 58 18.83 7.18 23.23
CA PRO A 58 17.79 6.26 22.75
C PRO A 58 16.64 6.12 23.72
N VAL A 59 15.41 5.93 23.19
CA VAL A 59 14.22 5.81 24.03
C VAL A 59 13.84 4.36 24.19
N ALA A 60 13.70 3.93 25.46
CA ALA A 60 13.19 2.63 25.84
C ALA A 60 11.88 2.78 26.63
N LYS A 61 11.03 1.77 26.56
CA LYS A 61 9.78 1.71 27.33
C LYS A 61 9.68 0.39 28.07
N ILE A 62 9.20 0.48 29.33
CA ILE A 62 8.89 -0.69 30.15
C ILE A 62 7.47 -1.14 29.82
N ILE A 63 7.31 -2.30 29.16
CA ILE A 63 6.03 -2.84 28.69
C ILE A 63 6.06 -4.36 28.62
N ASP A 64 4.89 -4.98 28.69
CA ASP A 64 4.72 -6.39 28.29
C ASP A 64 4.94 -6.52 26.77
N TRP A 65 6.05 -7.12 26.39
CA TRP A 65 6.44 -7.28 24.98
C TRP A 65 5.45 -8.11 24.18
N GLY A 66 4.90 -9.17 24.76
CA GLY A 66 3.92 -10.02 24.11
C GLY A 66 2.64 -9.26 23.76
N LYS A 67 2.11 -8.52 24.72
CA LYS A 67 0.92 -7.68 24.55
C LYS A 67 1.16 -6.55 23.55
N TYR A 68 2.33 -5.90 23.62
CA TYR A 68 2.72 -4.86 22.67
C TYR A 68 2.83 -5.39 21.25
N GLN A 69 3.50 -6.52 21.02
CA GLN A 69 3.59 -7.16 19.71
C GLN A 69 2.20 -7.47 19.15
N TYR A 70 1.32 -8.04 19.95
CA TYR A 70 -0.04 -8.35 19.53
C TYR A 70 -0.80 -7.10 19.12
N GLN A 71 -0.74 -6.04 19.91
CA GLN A 71 -1.39 -4.76 19.60
C GLN A 71 -0.84 -4.15 18.30
N LYS A 72 0.48 -4.13 18.14
CA LYS A 72 1.14 -3.64 16.91
C LYS A 72 0.76 -4.46 15.67
N MET A 73 0.70 -5.77 15.80
CA MET A 73 0.24 -6.63 14.69
C MET A 73 -1.22 -6.34 14.32
N LYS A 74 -2.08 -6.18 15.32
CA LYS A 74 -3.49 -5.84 15.12
C LYS A 74 -3.66 -4.47 14.46
N GLU A 75 -2.88 -3.48 14.89
CA GLU A 75 -2.86 -2.15 14.28
C GLU A 75 -2.39 -2.19 12.81
N LEU A 76 -1.29 -2.88 12.54
CA LEU A 76 -0.79 -3.08 11.17
C LEU A 76 -1.79 -3.80 10.27
N GLN A 77 -2.47 -4.83 10.79
CA GLN A 77 -3.53 -5.52 10.05
C GLN A 77 -4.73 -4.61 9.78
N ARG A 78 -5.13 -3.80 10.78
CA ARG A 78 -6.21 -2.81 10.64
C ARG A 78 -5.85 -1.75 9.61
N ASN A 79 -4.64 -1.19 9.71
CA ASN A 79 -4.15 -0.20 8.75
C ASN A 79 -4.05 -0.78 7.33
N LYS A 80 -3.60 -2.04 7.20
CA LYS A 80 -3.56 -2.74 5.91
C LYS A 80 -4.95 -3.01 5.34
N LYS A 81 -5.94 -3.33 6.18
CA LYS A 81 -7.34 -3.49 5.74
C LYS A 81 -7.98 -2.16 5.34
N ASN A 82 -7.62 -1.08 6.04
CA ASN A 82 -8.14 0.27 5.78
C ASN A 82 -7.40 0.98 4.64
N ALA A 83 -6.15 0.59 4.35
CA ALA A 83 -5.44 1.04 3.17
C ALA A 83 -6.09 0.38 1.95
N LYS A 84 -6.98 1.11 1.26
CA LYS A 84 -7.58 0.66 0.01
C LYS A 84 -6.44 0.35 -0.97
N GLN A 85 -6.16 -0.93 -1.19
CA GLN A 85 -5.18 -1.34 -2.19
C GLN A 85 -5.78 -1.05 -3.56
N SER A 86 -5.06 -0.26 -4.37
CA SER A 86 -5.42 -0.05 -5.78
C SER A 86 -5.50 -1.40 -6.48
N GLU A 87 -6.68 -1.74 -6.98
CA GLU A 87 -6.91 -2.97 -7.75
C GLU A 87 -6.80 -2.69 -9.25
N LEU A 88 -6.44 -3.70 -10.02
CA LEU A 88 -6.46 -3.63 -11.47
C LEU A 88 -7.83 -4.08 -11.98
N LYS A 89 -8.69 -3.13 -12.30
CA LYS A 89 -10.00 -3.39 -12.93
C LYS A 89 -9.83 -3.57 -14.44
N GLN A 90 -10.59 -4.47 -15.03
CA GLN A 90 -10.55 -4.74 -16.45
C GLN A 90 -11.84 -4.32 -17.12
N MET A 91 -11.74 -3.51 -18.18
CA MET A 91 -12.85 -3.07 -19.00
C MET A 91 -12.68 -3.59 -20.44
N ARG A 92 -13.59 -4.46 -20.88
CA ARG A 92 -13.59 -5.01 -22.24
C ARG A 92 -14.55 -4.25 -23.14
N LEU A 93 -14.09 -3.98 -24.35
CA LEU A 93 -14.81 -3.29 -25.42
C LEU A 93 -14.76 -4.14 -26.69
N GLY A 94 -15.82 -4.10 -27.47
CA GLY A 94 -15.82 -4.63 -28.84
C GLY A 94 -15.37 -3.56 -29.82
N LEU A 95 -14.80 -3.97 -30.98
CA LEU A 95 -14.37 -3.04 -32.02
C LEU A 95 -15.53 -2.18 -32.56
N LYS A 96 -16.72 -2.77 -32.70
CA LYS A 96 -17.94 -2.13 -33.20
C LYS A 96 -18.86 -1.62 -32.08
N ILE A 97 -18.28 -1.06 -31.01
CA ILE A 97 -19.07 -0.51 -29.90
C ILE A 97 -19.86 0.72 -30.36
N GLY A 98 -21.17 0.78 -30.02
CA GLY A 98 -21.98 1.98 -30.23
C GLY A 98 -21.58 3.12 -29.29
N GLN A 99 -21.85 4.38 -29.70
CA GLN A 99 -21.46 5.56 -28.93
C GLN A 99 -22.09 5.54 -27.54
N HIS A 100 -23.37 5.24 -27.40
CA HIS A 100 -24.06 5.18 -26.13
C HIS A 100 -23.44 4.15 -25.16
N ASP A 101 -23.08 2.95 -25.64
CA ASP A 101 -22.44 1.93 -24.82
C ASP A 101 -21.01 2.33 -24.43
N LEU A 102 -20.28 2.98 -25.35
CA LEU A 102 -18.97 3.56 -25.06
C LEU A 102 -19.05 4.59 -23.91
N ASP A 103 -20.05 5.48 -23.95
CA ASP A 103 -20.23 6.51 -22.93
C ASP A 103 -20.53 5.88 -21.55
N ILE A 104 -21.34 4.83 -21.51
CA ILE A 104 -21.60 4.06 -20.28
C ILE A 104 -20.30 3.44 -19.74
N LYS A 105 -19.49 2.85 -20.64
CA LYS A 105 -18.20 2.24 -20.26
C LYS A 105 -17.21 3.29 -19.76
N LEU A 106 -17.15 4.46 -20.40
CA LEU A 106 -16.30 5.57 -19.95
C LEU A 106 -16.70 6.08 -18.57
N LYS A 107 -17.99 6.24 -18.29
CA LYS A 107 -18.50 6.59 -16.95
C LYS A 107 -18.05 5.58 -15.90
N LYS A 108 -18.11 4.28 -16.21
CA LYS A 108 -17.65 3.23 -15.30
C LYS A 108 -16.14 3.23 -15.10
N ILE A 109 -15.36 3.51 -16.15
CA ILE A 109 -13.90 3.69 -16.03
C ILE A 109 -13.57 4.85 -15.09
N ARG A 110 -14.24 6.00 -15.23
CA ARG A 110 -14.08 7.15 -14.34
C ARG A 110 -14.40 6.82 -12.90
N SER A 111 -15.46 6.05 -12.66
CA SER A 111 -15.80 5.59 -11.30
C SER A 111 -14.67 4.75 -10.68
N PHE A 112 -14.08 3.82 -11.41
CA PHE A 112 -12.96 3.02 -10.92
C PHE A 112 -11.71 3.86 -10.65
N LEU A 113 -11.42 4.83 -11.53
CA LEU A 113 -10.30 5.75 -11.34
C LEU A 113 -10.49 6.67 -10.14
N ALA A 114 -11.71 7.18 -9.92
CA ALA A 114 -12.07 7.96 -8.74
C ALA A 114 -11.95 7.14 -7.44
N ASP A 115 -12.18 5.84 -7.53
CA ASP A 115 -11.97 4.89 -6.46
C ASP A 115 -10.47 4.61 -6.17
N GLY A 116 -9.55 5.12 -6.97
CA GLY A 116 -8.11 4.91 -6.86
C GLY A 116 -7.62 3.61 -7.50
N ASP A 117 -8.47 2.93 -8.27
CA ASP A 117 -8.12 1.70 -8.98
C ASP A 117 -7.39 2.00 -10.29
N LYS A 118 -6.56 1.06 -10.74
CA LYS A 118 -6.01 1.05 -12.10
C LYS A 118 -6.99 0.37 -13.03
N VAL A 119 -7.10 0.87 -14.27
CA VAL A 119 -8.02 0.29 -15.24
C VAL A 119 -7.26 -0.19 -16.48
N ARG A 120 -7.40 -1.48 -16.78
CA ARG A 120 -6.95 -2.06 -18.04
C ARG A 120 -8.11 -2.06 -19.02
N ILE A 121 -8.02 -1.23 -20.04
CA ILE A 121 -8.99 -1.14 -21.13
C ILE A 121 -8.53 -2.10 -22.23
N GLN A 122 -9.42 -3.00 -22.67
CA GLN A 122 -9.12 -4.00 -23.69
C GLN A 122 -10.15 -3.95 -24.82
N ILE A 123 -9.67 -3.87 -26.04
CA ILE A 123 -10.46 -4.05 -27.26
C ILE A 123 -10.21 -5.46 -27.77
N PHE A 124 -11.27 -6.27 -27.86
CA PHE A 124 -11.20 -7.63 -28.36
C PHE A 124 -11.61 -7.70 -29.82
N PHE A 125 -10.74 -8.29 -30.66
CA PHE A 125 -10.99 -8.51 -32.07
C PHE A 125 -11.55 -9.90 -32.33
N ARG A 126 -12.70 -9.97 -33.00
CA ARG A 126 -13.34 -11.24 -33.39
C ARG A 126 -12.88 -11.63 -34.80
N GLY A 127 -12.47 -12.88 -34.99
CA GLY A 127 -12.24 -13.49 -36.29
C GLY A 127 -11.72 -12.52 -37.37
N ARG A 128 -12.60 -12.12 -38.25
CA ARG A 128 -12.32 -11.22 -39.38
C ARG A 128 -11.94 -9.79 -39.02
N GLU A 129 -12.23 -9.35 -37.78
CA GLU A 129 -11.86 -8.01 -37.30
C GLU A 129 -10.35 -7.87 -37.11
N MET A 130 -9.62 -8.97 -36.99
CA MET A 130 -8.15 -8.97 -36.94
C MET A 130 -7.47 -8.39 -38.18
N ALA A 131 -8.18 -8.36 -39.32
CA ALA A 131 -7.68 -7.72 -40.54
C ALA A 131 -7.75 -6.17 -40.48
N HIS A 132 -8.46 -5.63 -39.47
CA HIS A 132 -8.72 -4.19 -39.31
C HIS A 132 -8.22 -3.69 -37.93
N GLN A 133 -6.96 -3.97 -37.60
CA GLN A 133 -6.37 -3.57 -36.32
C GLN A 133 -6.26 -2.06 -36.19
N GLU A 134 -6.12 -1.33 -37.28
CA GLU A 134 -6.10 0.13 -37.36
C GLU A 134 -7.33 0.76 -36.70
N LEU A 135 -8.54 0.21 -36.94
CA LEU A 135 -9.77 0.71 -36.30
C LEU A 135 -9.76 0.56 -34.78
N GLY A 136 -9.13 -0.51 -34.29
CA GLY A 136 -8.95 -0.70 -32.85
C GLY A 136 -7.97 0.30 -32.24
N HIS A 137 -6.89 0.61 -32.96
CA HIS A 137 -5.94 1.64 -32.51
C HIS A 137 -6.57 3.03 -32.50
N GLU A 138 -7.38 3.38 -33.51
CA GLU A 138 -8.11 4.64 -33.57
C GLU A 138 -9.13 4.76 -32.43
N LEU A 139 -9.91 3.69 -32.17
CA LEU A 139 -10.85 3.65 -31.05
C LEU A 139 -10.11 3.81 -29.72
N MET A 140 -8.99 3.10 -29.53
CA MET A 140 -8.18 3.20 -28.31
C MET A 140 -7.62 4.61 -28.13
N LYS A 141 -7.11 5.24 -29.18
CA LYS A 141 -6.61 6.61 -29.18
C LYS A 141 -7.70 7.58 -28.73
N ARG A 142 -8.89 7.49 -29.33
CA ARG A 142 -10.06 8.33 -28.97
C ARG A 142 -10.46 8.15 -27.50
N ILE A 143 -10.40 6.91 -26.97
CA ILE A 143 -10.69 6.65 -25.55
C ILE A 143 -9.65 7.32 -24.66
N ILE A 144 -8.36 7.21 -24.98
CA ILE A 144 -7.26 7.82 -24.22
C ILE A 144 -7.40 9.35 -24.23
N GLU A 145 -7.65 9.95 -25.38
CA GLU A 145 -7.87 11.41 -25.52
C GLU A 145 -9.06 11.88 -24.68
N THR A 146 -10.17 11.12 -24.67
CA THR A 146 -11.35 11.43 -23.83
C THR A 146 -11.06 11.38 -22.32
N LEU A 147 -10.05 10.63 -21.91
CA LEU A 147 -9.65 10.45 -20.50
C LEU A 147 -8.36 11.23 -20.13
N GLU A 148 -7.73 11.95 -21.07
CA GLU A 148 -6.40 12.53 -20.91
C GLU A 148 -6.31 13.51 -19.74
N ASP A 149 -7.35 14.30 -19.48
CA ASP A 149 -7.39 15.25 -18.38
C ASP A 149 -7.35 14.59 -17.00
N GLU A 150 -7.89 13.38 -16.89
CA GLU A 150 -8.12 12.68 -15.62
C GLU A 150 -7.09 11.55 -15.38
N THR A 151 -6.36 11.12 -16.43
CA THR A 151 -5.56 9.88 -16.36
C THR A 151 -4.13 10.02 -16.85
N VAL A 152 -3.29 9.10 -16.36
CA VAL A 152 -1.93 8.85 -16.87
C VAL A 152 -1.89 7.44 -17.45
N VAL A 153 -1.37 7.31 -18.65
CA VAL A 153 -1.10 6.01 -19.28
C VAL A 153 0.12 5.37 -18.63
N GLU A 154 -0.10 4.31 -17.87
CA GLU A 154 0.97 3.54 -17.21
C GLU A 154 1.64 2.55 -18.18
N GLN A 155 0.83 1.89 -19.01
CA GLN A 155 1.31 1.00 -20.08
C GLN A 155 0.70 1.45 -21.39
N LYS A 156 1.54 1.68 -22.40
CA LYS A 156 1.10 2.07 -23.76
C LYS A 156 0.25 0.97 -24.39
N PRO A 157 -0.60 1.32 -25.38
CA PRO A 157 -1.38 0.33 -26.13
C PRO A 157 -0.49 -0.78 -26.71
N GLN A 158 -0.80 -2.01 -26.36
CA GLN A 158 -0.08 -3.20 -26.83
C GLN A 158 -1.05 -4.26 -27.33
N MET A 159 -0.71 -4.88 -28.46
CA MET A 159 -1.40 -6.05 -28.98
C MET A 159 -0.86 -7.31 -28.30
N ALA A 160 -1.77 -8.12 -27.76
CA ALA A 160 -1.48 -9.44 -27.22
C ALA A 160 -2.51 -10.44 -27.78
N GLY A 161 -2.11 -11.20 -28.78
CA GLY A 161 -3.00 -12.08 -29.51
C GLY A 161 -4.13 -11.30 -30.20
N ARG A 162 -5.37 -11.50 -29.76
CA ARG A 162 -6.57 -10.82 -30.30
C ARG A 162 -7.05 -9.65 -29.43
N ASN A 163 -6.21 -9.15 -28.54
CA ASN A 163 -6.55 -8.07 -27.62
C ASN A 163 -5.59 -6.89 -27.79
N LEU A 164 -6.11 -5.72 -28.01
CA LEU A 164 -5.39 -4.46 -27.85
C LEU A 164 -5.68 -3.94 -26.46
N SER A 165 -4.67 -3.72 -25.63
CA SER A 165 -4.87 -3.30 -24.25
C SER A 165 -3.99 -2.11 -23.88
N VAL A 166 -4.52 -1.23 -23.03
CA VAL A 166 -3.86 -0.11 -22.39
C VAL A 166 -4.15 -0.15 -20.91
N THR A 167 -3.20 0.25 -20.08
CA THR A 167 -3.44 0.41 -18.64
C THR A 167 -3.33 1.88 -18.28
N VAL A 168 -4.36 2.40 -17.61
CA VAL A 168 -4.45 3.78 -17.14
C VAL A 168 -4.65 3.82 -15.63
N ARG A 169 -4.18 4.90 -15.02
CA ARG A 169 -4.42 5.23 -13.60
C ARG A 169 -4.84 6.69 -13.47
N SER A 170 -5.45 7.06 -12.36
CA SER A 170 -5.72 8.46 -12.03
C SER A 170 -4.42 9.26 -11.93
N LYS A 171 -4.48 10.56 -12.28
CA LYS A 171 -3.40 11.52 -12.07
C LYS A 171 -3.09 11.73 -10.62
#